data_63d27af65a25c72bb6a511ea2dcd4258
#
_entry.id   63d27af65a25c72bb6a511ea2dcd4258
#
_cell.length_a   1.000
_cell.length_b   1.000
_cell.length_c   1.000
_cell.angle_alpha   90.00
_cell.angle_beta   90.00
_cell.angle_gamma   90.00
#
_symmetry.space_group_name_H-M   'P 1'
#
loop_
_entity.id
_entity.type
_entity.pdbx_description
1 polymer ?
#
loop_
_entity_poly.entity_id
_entity_poly.type
_entity_poly.pdbx_seq_one_letter_code
_entity_poly.pdbx_strand_id
1 'polypeptide(L)'
;DQLQGKLANFRRQHNLLSPETEAGALKGESLVMATQLRQVQAERMRLLRLRQDIASGRLTASNFSSGGSGAASGASGQSDGVSVTQARSDLLDQLQSVEQQLAAARSVYRSDSPRVQNLVALRNRLAGQRRSQQLEAVDTALALNANRSGTLNAQIQQIDRSFLKQPSLIKDYEECQQQLKVAQDNLASFVSTRSTFQLEQAQNTLPWKLIAPPLVKG
;
A
#
# COMPACT_ATOMS: atom_id res chain seq x y z
N ASP A 1 22.83 24.56 -24.80
CA ASP A 1 23.55 23.99 -23.64
C ASP A 1 22.99 24.45 -22.29
N GLN A 2 22.71 25.77 -22.06
CA GLN A 2 22.23 26.26 -20.77
C GLN A 2 20.80 25.71 -20.42
N LEU A 3 19.89 25.66 -21.38
CA LEU A 3 18.54 25.16 -21.18
C LEU A 3 18.53 23.64 -20.95
N GLN A 4 19.37 22.88 -21.63
CA GLN A 4 19.56 21.46 -21.38
C GLN A 4 20.11 21.21 -19.99
N GLY A 5 21.06 22.06 -19.54
CA GLY A 5 21.59 22.04 -18.17
C GLY A 5 20.52 22.34 -17.12
N LYS A 6 19.62 23.29 -17.37
CA LYS A 6 18.48 23.59 -16.47
C LYS A 6 17.53 22.40 -16.36
N LEU A 7 17.16 21.77 -17.47
CA LEU A 7 16.29 20.60 -17.47
C LEU A 7 16.93 19.41 -16.75
N ALA A 8 18.24 19.18 -16.97
CA ALA A 8 18.99 18.13 -16.28
C ALA A 8 19.08 18.38 -14.77
N ASN A 9 19.30 19.61 -14.35
CA ASN A 9 19.33 19.99 -12.94
C ASN A 9 17.95 19.86 -12.30
N PHE A 10 16.88 20.27 -12.99
CA PHE A 10 15.51 20.08 -12.52
C PHE A 10 15.21 18.61 -12.26
N ARG A 11 15.56 17.72 -13.21
CA ARG A 11 15.40 16.26 -13.05
C ARG A 11 16.19 15.72 -11.86
N ARG A 12 17.41 16.19 -11.64
CA ARG A 12 18.26 15.77 -10.50
C ARG A 12 17.70 16.27 -9.17
N GLN A 13 17.29 17.55 -9.10
CA GLN A 13 16.76 18.14 -7.86
C GLN A 13 15.48 17.48 -7.39
N HIS A 14 14.64 17.08 -8.32
CA HIS A 14 13.35 16.46 -8.01
C HIS A 14 13.37 14.93 -8.13
N ASN A 15 14.54 14.34 -8.46
CA ASN A 15 14.72 12.88 -8.65
C ASN A 15 13.71 12.28 -9.65
N LEU A 16 13.34 13.04 -10.69
CA LEU A 16 12.27 12.73 -11.62
C LEU A 16 12.81 12.21 -12.95
N LEU A 17 12.30 11.11 -13.44
CA LEU A 17 12.42 10.71 -14.84
C LEU A 17 11.42 11.51 -15.72
N SER A 18 10.17 11.55 -15.32
CA SER A 18 9.14 12.46 -15.81
C SER A 18 8.07 12.69 -14.73
N PRO A 19 7.64 13.94 -14.48
CA PRO A 19 6.63 14.23 -13.46
C PRO A 19 5.27 13.54 -13.70
N GLU A 20 4.91 13.32 -14.95
CA GLU A 20 3.66 12.68 -15.35
C GLU A 20 3.63 11.20 -14.97
N THR A 21 4.74 10.47 -15.22
CA THR A 21 4.85 9.04 -14.86
C THR A 21 4.84 8.85 -13.36
N GLU A 22 5.45 9.77 -12.62
CA GLU A 22 5.46 9.73 -11.16
C GLU A 22 4.09 10.05 -10.56
N ALA A 23 3.37 11.03 -11.11
CA ALA A 23 1.99 11.30 -10.71
C ALA A 23 1.08 10.08 -10.94
N GLY A 24 1.27 9.37 -12.07
CA GLY A 24 0.59 8.11 -12.35
C GLY A 24 0.91 7.00 -11.34
N ALA A 25 2.19 6.86 -10.98
CA ALA A 25 2.66 5.89 -9.99
C ALA A 25 2.10 6.18 -8.59
N LEU A 26 2.15 7.44 -8.14
CA LEU A 26 1.59 7.87 -6.84
C LEU A 26 0.08 7.62 -6.77
N LYS A 27 -0.65 7.88 -7.86
CA LYS A 27 -2.08 7.57 -7.94
C LYS A 27 -2.35 6.07 -7.84
N GLY A 28 -1.55 5.25 -8.52
CA GLY A 28 -1.62 3.79 -8.44
C GLY A 28 -1.37 3.29 -7.02
N GLU A 29 -0.33 3.81 -6.37
CA GLU A 29 0.02 3.47 -4.99
C GLU A 29 -1.10 3.87 -4.01
N SER A 30 -1.66 5.08 -4.15
CA SER A 30 -2.80 5.55 -3.34
C SER A 30 -4.01 4.61 -3.46
N LEU A 31 -4.34 4.13 -4.66
CA LEU A 31 -5.43 3.18 -4.88
C LEU A 31 -5.17 1.82 -4.21
N VAL A 32 -3.93 1.32 -4.27
CA VAL A 32 -3.54 0.08 -3.59
C VAL A 32 -3.68 0.23 -2.07
N MET A 33 -3.15 1.32 -1.51
CA MET A 33 -3.25 1.60 -0.07
C MET A 33 -4.70 1.78 0.38
N ALA A 34 -5.53 2.48 -0.39
CA ALA A 34 -6.95 2.62 -0.12
C ALA A 34 -7.70 1.28 -0.14
N THR A 35 -7.31 0.36 -1.01
CA THR A 35 -7.87 -0.99 -1.06
C THR A 35 -7.48 -1.80 0.16
N GLN A 36 -6.21 -1.75 0.57
CA GLN A 36 -5.72 -2.39 1.79
C GLN A 36 -6.42 -1.82 3.04
N LEU A 37 -6.63 -0.50 3.10
CA LEU A 37 -7.34 0.13 4.21
C LEU A 37 -8.78 -0.38 4.32
N ARG A 38 -9.49 -0.53 3.19
CA ARG A 38 -10.85 -1.12 3.18
C ARG A 38 -10.85 -2.58 3.68
N GLN A 39 -9.84 -3.37 3.32
CA GLN A 39 -9.70 -4.75 3.83
C GLN A 39 -9.50 -4.76 5.35
N VAL A 40 -8.60 -3.91 5.86
CA VAL A 40 -8.35 -3.77 7.30
C VAL A 40 -9.60 -3.31 8.06
N GLN A 41 -10.38 -2.39 7.48
CA GLN A 41 -11.67 -1.96 8.04
C GLN A 41 -12.71 -3.08 8.06
N ALA A 42 -12.79 -3.88 6.98
CA ALA A 42 -13.69 -5.03 6.92
C ALA A 42 -13.31 -6.10 7.97
N GLU A 43 -12.01 -6.35 8.14
CA GLU A 43 -11.48 -7.24 9.18
C GLU A 43 -11.84 -6.74 10.59
N ARG A 44 -11.68 -5.44 10.85
CA ARG A 44 -12.10 -4.83 12.11
C ARG A 44 -13.58 -5.07 12.41
N MET A 45 -14.44 -4.91 11.43
CA MET A 45 -15.87 -5.17 11.59
C MET A 45 -16.16 -6.64 11.91
N ARG A 46 -15.41 -7.57 11.32
CA ARG A 46 -15.51 -9.02 11.66
C ARG A 46 -15.05 -9.29 13.08
N LEU A 47 -13.93 -8.72 13.49
CA LEU A 47 -13.40 -8.86 14.86
C LEU A 47 -14.36 -8.28 15.90
N LEU A 48 -14.98 -7.13 15.64
CA LEU A 48 -15.99 -6.54 16.53
C LEU A 48 -17.23 -7.43 16.69
N ARG A 49 -17.72 -8.02 15.60
CA ARG A 49 -18.83 -9.00 15.66
C ARG A 49 -18.41 -10.23 16.45
N LEU A 50 -17.24 -10.78 16.18
CA LEU A 50 -16.70 -11.93 16.92
C LEU A 50 -16.60 -11.63 18.41
N ARG A 51 -16.11 -10.44 18.77
CA ARG A 51 -16.05 -9.97 20.17
C ARG A 51 -17.43 -9.96 20.82
N GLN A 52 -18.43 -9.44 20.11
CA GLN A 52 -19.80 -9.38 20.58
C GLN A 52 -20.42 -10.79 20.76
N ASP A 53 -20.15 -11.70 19.80
CA ASP A 53 -20.65 -13.07 19.88
C ASP A 53 -20.01 -13.85 21.02
N ILE A 54 -18.70 -13.65 21.28
CA ILE A 54 -18.03 -14.19 22.47
C ILE A 54 -18.61 -13.58 23.74
N ALA A 55 -18.80 -12.28 23.80
CA ALA A 55 -19.35 -11.58 24.98
C ALA A 55 -20.80 -11.98 25.28
N SER A 56 -21.61 -12.25 24.27
CA SER A 56 -23.00 -12.72 24.44
C SER A 56 -23.12 -14.23 24.72
N GLY A 57 -22.01 -14.99 24.61
CA GLY A 57 -22.01 -16.45 24.81
C GLY A 57 -22.65 -17.24 23.66
N ARG A 58 -22.90 -16.62 22.51
CA ARG A 58 -23.48 -17.28 21.34
C ARG A 58 -22.52 -18.22 20.64
N LEU A 59 -21.21 -18.04 20.82
CA LEU A 59 -20.19 -18.92 20.27
C LEU A 59 -19.99 -20.12 21.19
N THR A 60 -20.62 -21.23 20.81
CA THR A 60 -20.31 -22.56 21.36
C THR A 60 -18.96 -23.05 20.81
N ALA A 61 -18.30 -23.96 21.53
CA ALA A 61 -16.98 -24.48 21.18
C ALA A 61 -16.86 -25.03 19.75
N SER A 62 -17.95 -25.59 19.21
CA SER A 62 -18.01 -26.18 17.88
C SER A 62 -17.96 -25.16 16.74
N ASN A 63 -18.47 -23.95 16.94
CA ASN A 63 -18.53 -22.94 15.89
C ASN A 63 -17.21 -22.18 15.72
N PHE A 64 -16.34 -22.22 16.76
CA PHE A 64 -15.04 -21.57 16.68
C PHE A 64 -13.98 -22.41 15.94
N SER A 65 -14.06 -23.72 16.02
CA SER A 65 -13.14 -24.63 15.33
C SER A 65 -13.43 -24.73 13.80
N SER A 66 -14.70 -24.58 13.39
CA SER A 66 -15.08 -24.64 11.97
C SER A 66 -14.92 -23.30 11.24
N GLY A 67 -14.93 -22.15 11.95
CA GLY A 67 -14.74 -20.81 11.37
C GLY A 67 -13.28 -20.38 11.25
N GLY A 68 -12.37 -21.06 11.93
CA GLY A 68 -10.95 -20.69 12.01
C GLY A 68 -10.04 -21.24 10.91
N SER A 69 -10.49 -22.26 10.18
CA SER A 69 -9.63 -22.87 9.13
C SER A 69 -9.70 -22.19 7.76
N GLY A 70 -10.58 -21.19 7.59
CA GLY A 70 -10.74 -20.48 6.30
C GLY A 70 -10.08 -19.11 6.21
N ALA A 71 -9.54 -18.56 7.29
CA ALA A 71 -9.00 -17.19 7.29
C ALA A 71 -7.51 -17.07 7.65
N ALA A 72 -6.79 -18.17 7.83
CA ALA A 72 -5.38 -18.16 8.28
C ALA A 72 -4.35 -18.45 7.15
N SER A 73 -4.75 -18.41 5.88
CA SER A 73 -3.82 -18.62 4.75
C SER A 73 -3.32 -17.29 4.19
N GLY A 74 -2.63 -16.47 4.99
CA GLY A 74 -2.09 -15.23 4.41
C GLY A 74 -1.25 -14.34 5.32
N ALA A 75 -0.86 -14.78 6.51
CA ALA A 75 0.05 -13.98 7.33
C ALA A 75 1.14 -14.87 7.94
N SER A 76 2.24 -15.01 7.20
CA SER A 76 3.52 -15.51 7.70
C SER A 76 4.12 -14.48 8.67
N GLY A 77 3.61 -14.40 9.87
CA GLY A 77 4.16 -13.69 11.02
C GLY A 77 4.48 -14.73 12.10
N GLN A 78 5.69 -15.16 12.11
CA GLN A 78 6.27 -16.23 12.91
C GLN A 78 6.34 -15.86 14.41
N SER A 79 6.05 -16.77 15.26
CA SER A 79 6.52 -17.13 16.60
C SER A 79 5.66 -16.89 17.83
N ASP A 80 4.73 -15.96 17.90
CA ASP A 80 3.93 -15.79 19.12
C ASP A 80 2.59 -16.56 19.13
N GLY A 81 2.20 -17.15 17.99
CA GLY A 81 0.94 -17.89 17.84
C GLY A 81 0.91 -19.28 18.47
N VAL A 82 2.07 -19.89 18.69
CA VAL A 82 2.16 -21.30 19.13
C VAL A 82 1.79 -21.45 20.61
N SER A 83 2.21 -20.53 21.46
CA SER A 83 1.89 -20.60 22.92
C SER A 83 0.42 -20.32 23.22
N VAL A 84 -0.22 -19.43 22.45
CA VAL A 84 -1.65 -19.10 22.60
C VAL A 84 -2.55 -20.26 22.12
N THR A 85 -2.16 -20.99 21.08
CA THR A 85 -2.90 -22.17 20.58
C THR A 85 -2.81 -23.34 21.55
N GLN A 86 -1.66 -23.54 22.18
CA GLN A 86 -1.44 -24.65 23.09
C GLN A 86 -2.19 -24.47 24.43
N ALA A 87 -2.16 -23.28 25.02
CA ALA A 87 -2.96 -22.96 26.21
C ALA A 87 -4.47 -23.04 25.94
N ARG A 88 -4.91 -22.83 24.69
CA ARG A 88 -6.31 -22.99 24.27
C ARG A 88 -6.75 -24.46 24.20
N SER A 89 -5.88 -25.38 23.75
CA SER A 89 -6.19 -26.81 23.70
C SER A 89 -6.37 -27.38 25.10
N ASP A 90 -5.48 -27.04 26.03
CA ASP A 90 -5.51 -27.56 27.40
C ASP A 90 -6.79 -27.18 28.15
N LEU A 91 -7.27 -25.93 27.98
CA LEU A 91 -8.56 -25.50 28.56
C LEU A 91 -9.77 -26.15 27.92
N LEU A 92 -9.72 -26.44 26.63
CA LEU A 92 -10.77 -27.20 25.95
C LEU A 92 -10.85 -28.63 26.45
N ASP A 93 -9.71 -29.31 26.58
CA ASP A 93 -9.62 -30.67 27.08
C ASP A 93 -10.11 -30.77 28.53
N GLN A 94 -9.73 -29.81 29.37
CA GLN A 94 -10.23 -29.72 30.74
C GLN A 94 -11.73 -29.50 30.80
N LEU A 95 -12.29 -28.61 29.98
CA LEU A 95 -13.72 -28.31 29.93
C LEU A 95 -14.50 -29.53 29.46
N GLN A 96 -14.02 -30.24 28.44
CA GLN A 96 -14.60 -31.48 27.92
C GLN A 96 -14.57 -32.59 28.97
N SER A 97 -13.46 -32.76 29.67
CA SER A 97 -13.32 -33.71 30.79
C SER A 97 -14.34 -33.44 31.90
N VAL A 98 -14.48 -32.17 32.31
CA VAL A 98 -15.46 -31.77 33.34
C VAL A 98 -16.90 -31.97 32.85
N GLU A 99 -17.21 -31.72 31.58
CA GLU A 99 -18.52 -31.99 31.03
C GLU A 99 -18.85 -33.47 30.96
N GLN A 100 -17.89 -34.34 30.66
CA GLN A 100 -18.06 -35.81 30.74
C GLN A 100 -18.29 -36.25 32.16
N GLN A 101 -17.50 -35.75 33.13
CA GLN A 101 -17.70 -36.03 34.58
C GLN A 101 -19.05 -35.54 35.06
N LEU A 102 -19.50 -34.37 34.63
CA LEU A 102 -20.80 -33.83 34.96
C LEU A 102 -21.94 -34.68 34.39
N ALA A 103 -21.83 -35.16 33.16
CA ALA A 103 -22.80 -36.05 32.53
C ALA A 103 -22.89 -37.38 33.33
N ALA A 104 -21.75 -37.96 33.67
CA ALA A 104 -21.68 -39.18 34.47
C ALA A 104 -22.24 -38.97 35.90
N ALA A 105 -21.92 -37.83 36.55
CA ALA A 105 -22.46 -37.53 37.87
C ALA A 105 -23.98 -37.31 37.85
N ARG A 106 -24.54 -36.69 36.81
CA ARG A 106 -26.01 -36.49 36.66
C ARG A 106 -26.77 -37.77 36.43
N SER A 107 -26.14 -38.81 35.91
CA SER A 107 -26.80 -40.09 35.73
C SER A 107 -26.97 -40.87 37.06
N VAL A 108 -26.12 -40.57 38.06
CA VAL A 108 -26.07 -41.28 39.35
C VAL A 108 -26.62 -40.45 40.52
N TYR A 109 -26.42 -39.14 40.47
CA TYR A 109 -26.76 -38.24 41.60
C TYR A 109 -27.85 -37.25 41.19
N ARG A 110 -28.66 -36.82 42.21
CA ARG A 110 -29.62 -35.70 42.01
C ARG A 110 -28.89 -34.41 41.74
N SER A 111 -29.56 -33.48 41.04
CA SER A 111 -29.04 -32.17 40.67
C SER A 111 -28.58 -31.31 41.85
N ASP A 112 -29.17 -31.54 43.04
CA ASP A 112 -28.83 -30.80 44.28
C ASP A 112 -27.67 -31.43 45.04
N SER A 113 -27.09 -32.53 44.58
CA SER A 113 -25.98 -33.15 45.28
C SER A 113 -24.75 -32.25 45.24
N PRO A 114 -23.98 -32.16 46.38
CA PRO A 114 -22.78 -31.31 46.43
C PRO A 114 -21.77 -31.63 45.30
N ARG A 115 -21.71 -32.89 44.88
CA ARG A 115 -20.81 -33.37 43.85
C ARG A 115 -21.18 -32.76 42.45
N VAL A 116 -22.48 -32.72 42.13
CA VAL A 116 -22.98 -32.12 40.89
C VAL A 116 -22.78 -30.60 40.93
N GLN A 117 -23.10 -29.96 42.06
CA GLN A 117 -22.91 -28.51 42.22
C GLN A 117 -21.46 -28.09 42.08
N ASN A 118 -20.51 -28.83 42.66
CA ASN A 118 -19.08 -28.55 42.53
C ASN A 118 -18.59 -28.68 41.05
N LEU A 119 -19.05 -29.69 40.32
CA LEU A 119 -18.72 -29.87 38.91
C LEU A 119 -19.32 -28.76 38.04
N VAL A 120 -20.54 -28.31 38.34
CA VAL A 120 -21.16 -27.16 37.67
C VAL A 120 -20.38 -25.88 37.93
N ALA A 121 -19.98 -25.64 39.19
CA ALA A 121 -19.17 -24.49 39.52
C ALA A 121 -17.81 -24.49 38.82
N LEU A 122 -17.13 -25.66 38.76
CA LEU A 122 -15.87 -25.83 38.05
C LEU A 122 -16.02 -25.59 36.54
N ARG A 123 -17.05 -26.20 35.93
CA ARG A 123 -17.38 -25.94 34.51
C ARG A 123 -17.58 -24.44 34.22
N ASN A 124 -18.39 -23.78 35.06
CA ASN A 124 -18.67 -22.35 34.86
C ASN A 124 -17.41 -21.49 35.04
N ARG A 125 -16.52 -21.84 35.93
CA ARG A 125 -15.22 -21.18 36.13
C ARG A 125 -14.32 -21.36 34.92
N LEU A 126 -14.18 -22.58 34.39
CA LEU A 126 -13.39 -22.86 33.21
C LEU A 126 -13.97 -22.20 31.95
N ALA A 127 -15.29 -22.20 31.78
CA ALA A 127 -15.98 -21.49 30.70
C ALA A 127 -15.77 -19.97 30.78
N GLY A 128 -15.76 -19.41 32.00
CA GLY A 128 -15.43 -17.98 32.21
C GLY A 128 -13.97 -17.65 31.88
N GLN A 129 -13.03 -18.48 32.30
CA GLN A 129 -11.59 -18.29 31.94
C GLN A 129 -11.37 -18.38 30.44
N ARG A 130 -11.97 -19.35 29.77
CA ARG A 130 -11.92 -19.48 28.31
C ARG A 130 -12.46 -18.23 27.61
N ARG A 131 -13.61 -17.72 28.07
CA ARG A 131 -14.24 -16.51 27.51
C ARG A 131 -13.32 -15.31 27.67
N SER A 132 -12.70 -15.10 28.84
CA SER A 132 -11.78 -13.99 29.07
C SER A 132 -10.55 -14.07 28.15
N GLN A 133 -9.96 -15.25 27.98
CA GLN A 133 -8.83 -15.43 27.07
C GLN A 133 -9.20 -15.20 25.61
N GLN A 134 -10.40 -15.63 25.19
CA GLN A 134 -10.88 -15.37 23.83
C GLN A 134 -11.10 -13.87 23.58
N LEU A 135 -11.68 -13.17 24.55
CA LEU A 135 -11.86 -11.70 24.46
C LEU A 135 -10.52 -10.99 24.40
N GLU A 136 -9.56 -11.35 25.25
CA GLU A 136 -8.21 -10.79 25.24
C GLU A 136 -7.51 -10.99 23.88
N ALA A 137 -7.62 -12.19 23.30
CA ALA A 137 -7.05 -12.47 21.98
C ALA A 137 -7.70 -11.62 20.89
N VAL A 138 -9.01 -11.42 20.93
CA VAL A 138 -9.72 -10.55 19.96
C VAL A 138 -9.38 -9.09 20.20
N ASP A 139 -9.27 -8.64 21.44
CA ASP A 139 -8.87 -7.26 21.77
C ASP A 139 -7.44 -6.97 21.31
N THR A 140 -6.52 -7.94 21.45
CA THR A 140 -5.17 -7.86 20.89
C THR A 140 -5.18 -7.76 19.36
N ALA A 141 -5.99 -8.57 18.68
CA ALA A 141 -6.16 -8.51 17.23
C ALA A 141 -6.77 -7.17 16.77
N LEU A 142 -7.72 -6.62 17.52
CA LEU A 142 -8.28 -5.29 17.27
C LEU A 142 -7.25 -4.17 17.42
N ALA A 143 -6.39 -4.25 18.44
CA ALA A 143 -5.30 -3.29 18.65
C ALA A 143 -4.29 -3.34 17.50
N LEU A 144 -3.90 -4.54 17.05
CA LEU A 144 -3.01 -4.72 15.90
C LEU A 144 -3.64 -4.17 14.61
N ASN A 145 -4.92 -4.45 14.38
CA ASN A 145 -5.68 -3.93 13.24
C ASN A 145 -5.78 -2.40 13.27
N ALA A 146 -5.99 -1.79 14.46
CA ALA A 146 -6.00 -0.34 14.63
C ALA A 146 -4.63 0.29 14.30
N ASN A 147 -3.54 -0.31 14.75
CA ASN A 147 -2.18 0.14 14.43
C ASN A 147 -1.93 0.07 12.91
N ARG A 148 -2.28 -1.04 12.28
CA ARG A 148 -2.16 -1.21 10.82
C ARG A 148 -2.98 -0.17 10.05
N SER A 149 -4.21 0.09 10.50
CA SER A 149 -5.06 1.14 9.91
C SER A 149 -4.44 2.53 10.07
N GLY A 150 -3.85 2.83 11.24
CA GLY A 150 -3.13 4.08 11.49
C GLY A 150 -1.94 4.28 10.56
N THR A 151 -1.12 3.23 10.38
CA THR A 151 0.04 3.26 9.47
C THR A 151 -0.39 3.49 8.03
N LEU A 152 -1.41 2.76 7.54
CA LEU A 152 -1.95 2.93 6.18
C LEU A 152 -2.49 4.35 5.96
N ASN A 153 -3.23 4.89 6.92
CA ASN A 153 -3.72 6.28 6.85
C ASN A 153 -2.58 7.29 6.77
N ALA A 154 -1.53 7.12 7.57
CA ALA A 154 -0.35 8.00 7.52
C ALA A 154 0.35 7.93 6.15
N GLN A 155 0.49 6.73 5.59
CA GLN A 155 1.07 6.53 4.25
C GLN A 155 0.21 7.19 3.15
N ILE A 156 -1.11 7.00 3.19
CA ILE A 156 -2.05 7.66 2.26
C ILE A 156 -1.90 9.18 2.34
N GLN A 157 -1.89 9.76 3.53
CA GLN A 157 -1.69 11.20 3.70
C GLN A 157 -0.35 11.69 3.16
N GLN A 158 0.71 10.90 3.29
CA GLN A 158 2.02 11.23 2.73
C GLN A 158 1.98 11.22 1.19
N ILE A 159 1.37 10.20 0.59
CA ILE A 159 1.17 10.10 -0.86
C ILE A 159 0.33 11.29 -1.36
N ASP A 160 -0.78 11.60 -0.69
CA ASP A 160 -1.65 12.73 -1.06
C ASP A 160 -0.90 14.07 -1.02
N ARG A 161 -0.08 14.30 0.01
CA ARG A 161 0.78 15.50 0.08
C ARG A 161 1.80 15.56 -1.06
N SER A 162 2.38 14.43 -1.44
CA SER A 162 3.28 14.35 -2.59
C SER A 162 2.54 14.60 -3.89
N PHE A 163 1.34 14.05 -4.03
CA PHE A 163 0.49 14.25 -5.20
C PHE A 163 0.06 15.71 -5.39
N LEU A 164 -0.24 16.44 -4.31
CA LEU A 164 -0.60 17.86 -4.38
C LEU A 164 0.53 18.76 -4.90
N LYS A 165 1.79 18.32 -4.82
CA LYS A 165 2.96 19.05 -5.37
C LYS A 165 3.19 18.77 -6.85
N GLN A 166 2.63 17.68 -7.40
CA GLN A 166 2.89 17.25 -8.78
C GLN A 166 2.43 18.28 -9.83
N PRO A 167 1.26 18.94 -9.74
CA PRO A 167 0.83 19.88 -10.76
C PRO A 167 1.80 21.05 -10.98
N SER A 168 2.42 21.57 -9.91
CA SER A 168 3.42 22.64 -10.04
C SER A 168 4.69 22.12 -10.71
N LEU A 169 5.14 20.92 -10.34
CA LEU A 169 6.33 20.30 -10.95
C LEU A 169 6.10 19.97 -12.43
N ILE A 170 4.91 19.51 -12.81
CA ILE A 170 4.53 19.26 -14.20
C ILE A 170 4.60 20.56 -14.98
N LYS A 171 3.96 21.62 -14.48
CA LYS A 171 3.97 22.94 -15.12
C LYS A 171 5.41 23.48 -15.34
N ASP A 172 6.23 23.45 -14.30
CA ASP A 172 7.62 23.94 -14.38
C ASP A 172 8.46 23.09 -15.36
N TYR A 173 8.21 21.80 -15.41
CA TYR A 173 8.87 20.88 -16.34
C TYR A 173 8.45 21.14 -17.80
N GLU A 174 7.14 21.29 -18.05
CA GLU A 174 6.59 21.60 -19.39
C GLU A 174 7.12 22.96 -19.88
N GLU A 175 7.19 23.97 -19.02
CA GLU A 175 7.75 25.27 -19.35
C GLU A 175 9.23 25.15 -19.77
N CYS A 176 10.04 24.40 -19.00
CA CYS A 176 11.42 24.14 -19.38
C CYS A 176 11.54 23.38 -20.71
N GLN A 177 10.67 22.41 -20.97
CA GLN A 177 10.66 21.69 -22.25
C GLN A 177 10.26 22.59 -23.41
N GLN A 178 9.25 23.44 -23.23
CA GLN A 178 8.81 24.37 -24.24
C GLN A 178 9.89 25.39 -24.60
N GLN A 179 10.55 25.96 -23.58
CA GLN A 179 11.69 26.85 -23.79
C GLN A 179 12.84 26.18 -24.57
N LEU A 180 13.15 24.92 -24.24
CA LEU A 180 14.15 24.14 -24.95
C LEU A 180 13.75 23.90 -26.41
N LYS A 181 12.50 23.53 -26.65
CA LYS A 181 11.97 23.30 -28.01
C LYS A 181 12.05 24.58 -28.85
N VAL A 182 11.57 25.71 -28.32
CA VAL A 182 11.64 27.01 -29.03
C VAL A 182 13.10 27.38 -29.35
N ALA A 183 14.02 27.17 -28.43
CA ALA A 183 15.44 27.44 -28.67
C ALA A 183 16.04 26.51 -29.74
N GLN A 184 15.65 25.24 -29.78
CA GLN A 184 16.07 24.28 -30.82
C GLN A 184 15.51 24.67 -32.21
N ASP A 185 14.23 25.04 -32.29
CA ASP A 185 13.56 25.45 -33.51
C ASP A 185 14.20 26.74 -34.06
N ASN A 186 14.48 27.71 -33.18
CA ASN A 186 15.20 28.92 -33.56
C ASN A 186 16.61 28.63 -34.06
N LEU A 187 17.36 27.75 -33.38
CA LEU A 187 18.69 27.34 -33.83
C LEU A 187 18.65 26.66 -35.20
N ALA A 188 17.70 25.76 -35.42
CA ALA A 188 17.49 25.09 -36.71
C ALA A 188 17.19 26.10 -37.82
N SER A 189 16.31 27.08 -37.54
CA SER A 189 16.01 28.18 -38.47
C SER A 189 17.24 29.04 -38.82
N PHE A 190 18.02 29.42 -37.79
CA PHE A 190 19.27 30.18 -38.05
C PHE A 190 20.29 29.39 -38.86
N VAL A 191 20.47 28.10 -38.56
CA VAL A 191 21.38 27.23 -39.31
C VAL A 191 20.94 27.11 -40.77
N SER A 192 19.63 26.92 -41.01
CA SER A 192 19.03 26.88 -42.37
C SER A 192 19.23 28.18 -43.12
N THR A 193 18.90 29.32 -42.49
CA THR A 193 19.07 30.65 -43.07
C THR A 193 20.55 30.93 -43.43
N ARG A 194 21.46 30.60 -42.51
CA ARG A 194 22.90 30.73 -42.75
C ARG A 194 23.37 29.86 -43.92
N SER A 195 22.88 28.63 -44.02
CA SER A 195 23.20 27.71 -45.09
C SER A 195 22.75 28.26 -46.44
N THR A 196 21.47 28.79 -46.51
CA THR A 196 20.92 29.43 -47.71
C THR A 196 21.74 30.65 -48.13
N PHE A 197 22.11 31.51 -47.16
CA PHE A 197 22.92 32.69 -47.42
C PHE A 197 24.33 32.34 -47.92
N GLN A 198 24.94 31.31 -47.39
CA GLN A 198 26.25 30.82 -47.87
C GLN A 198 26.16 30.28 -49.31
N LEU A 199 25.06 29.59 -49.67
CA LEU A 199 24.84 29.15 -51.05
C LEU A 199 24.62 30.30 -52.00
N GLU A 200 23.85 31.32 -51.62
CA GLU A 200 23.68 32.55 -52.43
C GLU A 200 24.95 33.29 -52.63
N GLN A 201 25.77 33.42 -51.55
CA GLN A 201 27.10 34.06 -51.64
C GLN A 201 28.04 33.28 -52.54
N ALA A 202 28.04 31.95 -52.49
CA ALA A 202 28.82 31.09 -53.39
C ALA A 202 28.40 31.18 -54.85
N GLN A 203 27.08 31.34 -55.11
CA GLN A 203 26.53 31.52 -56.45
C GLN A 203 26.77 32.93 -57.03
N ASN A 204 26.83 33.97 -56.18
CA ASN A 204 27.08 35.36 -56.57
C ASN A 204 28.55 35.69 -56.79
N THR A 205 29.47 34.81 -56.42
CA THR A 205 30.87 34.93 -56.86
C THR A 205 30.99 34.56 -58.33
N LEU A 206 30.57 35.47 -59.19
CA LEU A 206 30.82 35.37 -60.64
C LEU A 206 32.33 35.32 -60.85
N PRO A 207 32.89 34.26 -61.40
CA PRO A 207 34.30 34.29 -61.78
C PRO A 207 34.45 35.32 -62.86
N TRP A 208 35.24 36.34 -62.63
CA TRP A 208 35.63 37.29 -63.65
C TRP A 208 36.23 36.50 -64.82
N LYS A 209 35.45 36.27 -65.88
CA LYS A 209 35.92 35.63 -67.05
C LYS A 209 36.49 36.73 -67.97
N LEU A 210 37.78 36.72 -68.19
CA LEU A 210 38.44 37.59 -69.15
C LEU A 210 37.87 37.25 -70.54
N ILE A 211 37.01 38.12 -71.06
CA ILE A 211 36.24 37.82 -72.30
C ILE A 211 37.08 37.99 -73.57
N ALA A 212 38.12 38.85 -73.56
CA ALA A 212 39.09 38.96 -74.62
C ALA A 212 40.37 39.64 -74.16
N PRO A 213 41.56 39.23 -74.67
CA PRO A 213 42.79 39.99 -74.45
C PRO A 213 42.73 41.26 -75.33
N PRO A 214 43.30 42.39 -74.91
CA PRO A 214 43.33 43.61 -75.74
C PRO A 214 44.11 43.37 -77.02
N LEU A 215 43.49 43.58 -78.19
CA LEU A 215 44.15 43.59 -79.48
C LEU A 215 44.95 44.88 -79.62
N VAL A 216 46.26 44.79 -79.54
CA VAL A 216 47.16 45.89 -79.92
C VAL A 216 47.25 45.94 -81.45
N LYS A 217 46.69 46.98 -82.05
CA LYS A 217 46.95 47.30 -83.44
C LYS A 217 48.28 48.01 -83.55
N GLY A 218 49.17 47.34 -84.26
CA GLY A 218 50.43 47.98 -84.76
C GLY A 218 50.18 48.79 -86.02
#